data_3a3b5fd6be7d55f1b6abfcde60198f11
#
_entry.id   3a3b5fd6be7d55f1b6abfcde60198f11
#
_cell.length_a   1.000
_cell.length_b   1.000
_cell.length_c   1.000
_cell.angle_alpha   90.00
_cell.angle_beta   90.00
_cell.angle_gamma   90.00
#
_symmetry.space_group_name_H-M   'P 1'
#
loop_
_entity.id
_entity.type
_entity.pdbx_description
1 polymer ?
#
loop_
_entity_poly.entity_id
_entity_poly.type
_entity_poly.pdbx_seq_one_letter_code
_entity_poly.pdbx_strand_id
1 'polypeptide(L)'
;MPQSEYAKVHAFLRLSPVSAVPPLFQALNSPGLFCTISREPSHYLIRSADGKEATLSVTALEAYNRPEMIAGFIVGTSDTPDLNGTLLPVAYDLVCPNCYTKEDIERKLVFQDRLTMLCPRCNRSYSLRNGGIVVAGEAGLKLFKYRIQGYSRASDVLIINN
;
A
#
# COMPACT_ATOMS: atom_id res chain seq x y z
N MET A 1 -7.02 26.88 1.25
CA MET A 1 -7.26 25.64 1.99
C MET A 1 -6.17 24.62 1.65
N PRO A 2 -5.49 24.06 2.63
CA PRO A 2 -4.54 23.03 2.33
C PRO A 2 -5.27 21.79 1.75
N GLN A 3 -4.71 21.20 0.73
CA GLN A 3 -5.24 19.98 0.17
C GLN A 3 -4.89 18.81 1.10
N SER A 4 -5.82 17.88 1.25
CA SER A 4 -5.54 16.65 1.98
C SER A 4 -4.46 15.86 1.26
N GLU A 5 -3.53 15.28 2.01
CA GLU A 5 -2.55 14.35 1.46
C GLU A 5 -3.19 13.01 1.07
N TYR A 6 -4.39 12.74 1.58
CA TYR A 6 -5.09 11.49 1.35
C TYR A 6 -5.98 11.58 0.11
N ALA A 7 -6.03 10.49 -0.65
CA ALA A 7 -6.88 10.39 -1.83
C ALA A 7 -8.36 10.36 -1.44
N LYS A 8 -9.21 10.81 -2.35
CA LYS A 8 -10.68 10.74 -2.17
C LYS A 8 -11.25 9.45 -2.75
N VAL A 9 -10.51 8.37 -2.63
CA VAL A 9 -10.90 7.04 -3.11
C VAL A 9 -11.34 6.23 -1.90
N HIS A 10 -12.49 5.58 -2.01
CA HIS A 10 -12.99 4.73 -0.93
C HIS A 10 -12.15 3.47 -0.81
N ALA A 11 -11.71 3.16 0.41
CA ALA A 11 -10.91 1.97 0.67
C ALA A 11 -11.19 1.44 2.06
N PHE A 12 -11.16 0.14 2.20
CA PHE A 12 -11.26 -0.54 3.49
C PHE A 12 -10.53 -1.88 3.43
N LEU A 13 -9.70 -2.14 4.44
CA LEU A 13 -9.07 -3.43 4.65
C LEU A 13 -8.89 -3.65 6.14
N ARG A 14 -9.28 -4.82 6.62
CA ARG A 14 -8.95 -5.30 7.96
C ARG A 14 -8.23 -6.63 7.80
N LEU A 15 -7.01 -6.71 8.31
CA LEU A 15 -6.17 -7.89 8.16
C LEU A 15 -5.60 -8.30 9.51
N SER A 16 -5.78 -9.57 9.88
CA SER A 16 -5.24 -10.14 11.10
C SER A 16 -5.09 -11.66 10.95
N PRO A 17 -4.16 -12.28 11.67
CA PRO A 17 -3.11 -11.65 12.48
C PRO A 17 -1.94 -11.19 11.58
N VAL A 18 -1.45 -10.00 11.83
CA VAL A 18 -0.32 -9.44 11.05
C VAL A 18 0.94 -10.28 11.27
N SER A 19 1.14 -10.79 12.49
CA SER A 19 2.33 -11.60 12.84
C SER A 19 2.39 -12.92 12.07
N ALA A 20 1.28 -13.41 11.53
CA ALA A 20 1.26 -14.61 10.69
C ALA A 20 1.73 -14.33 9.26
N VAL A 21 1.97 -13.07 8.91
CA VAL A 21 2.37 -12.64 7.56
C VAL A 21 3.70 -11.91 7.66
N PRO A 22 4.86 -12.62 7.61
CA PRO A 22 6.17 -12.00 7.84
C PRO A 22 6.47 -10.77 6.97
N PRO A 23 6.20 -10.76 5.65
CA PRO A 23 6.47 -9.56 4.85
C PRO A 23 5.70 -8.32 5.34
N LEU A 24 4.45 -8.50 5.74
CA LEU A 24 3.64 -7.41 6.26
C LEU A 24 4.10 -6.96 7.64
N PHE A 25 4.38 -7.92 8.52
CA PHE A 25 4.88 -7.62 9.87
C PHE A 25 6.18 -6.81 9.79
N GLN A 26 7.10 -7.22 8.95
CA GLN A 26 8.37 -6.50 8.76
C GLN A 26 8.13 -5.10 8.17
N ALA A 27 7.23 -4.97 7.19
CA ALA A 27 6.93 -3.69 6.58
C ALA A 27 6.34 -2.68 7.57
N LEU A 28 5.56 -3.16 8.52
CA LEU A 28 4.94 -2.30 9.53
C LEU A 28 5.86 -1.96 10.71
N ASN A 29 6.91 -2.74 10.92
CA ASN A 29 7.76 -2.61 12.11
C ASN A 29 9.22 -2.24 11.82
N SER A 30 9.62 -2.15 10.57
CA SER A 30 11.01 -1.86 10.20
C SER A 30 11.07 -0.76 9.14
N PRO A 31 11.85 0.31 9.37
CA PRO A 31 12.00 1.37 8.38
C PRO A 31 12.59 0.87 7.07
N GLY A 32 12.13 1.45 5.95
CA GLY A 32 12.64 1.13 4.62
C GLY A 32 12.11 -0.16 4.01
N LEU A 33 11.10 -0.78 4.62
CA LEU A 33 10.49 -2.00 4.10
C LEU A 33 9.04 -1.75 3.71
N PHE A 34 8.67 -2.25 2.55
CA PHE A 34 7.32 -2.17 2.00
C PHE A 34 6.90 -3.53 1.46
N CYS A 35 5.59 -3.77 1.44
CA CYS A 35 5.00 -4.93 0.80
C CYS A 35 3.76 -4.52 0.03
N THR A 36 3.34 -5.37 -0.90
CA THR A 36 2.07 -5.21 -1.61
C THR A 36 1.08 -6.24 -1.11
N ILE A 37 -0.20 -5.86 -1.05
CA ILE A 37 -1.31 -6.74 -0.68
C ILE A 37 -2.28 -6.78 -1.85
N SER A 38 -2.45 -7.96 -2.44
CA SER A 38 -3.40 -8.19 -3.52
C SER A 38 -4.50 -9.13 -3.04
N ARG A 39 -5.74 -8.87 -3.47
CA ARG A 39 -6.89 -9.72 -3.13
C ARG A 39 -7.07 -10.78 -4.21
N GLU A 40 -6.86 -12.03 -3.83
CA GLU A 40 -7.17 -13.18 -4.67
C GLU A 40 -8.53 -13.77 -4.27
N PRO A 41 -9.13 -14.66 -5.06
CA PRO A 41 -10.47 -15.16 -4.75
C PRO A 41 -10.64 -15.80 -3.37
N SER A 42 -9.61 -16.49 -2.86
CA SER A 42 -9.69 -17.22 -1.59
C SER A 42 -8.71 -16.74 -0.54
N HIS A 43 -7.81 -15.82 -0.88
CA HIS A 43 -6.75 -15.38 0.03
C HIS A 43 -6.21 -14.00 -0.37
N TYR A 44 -5.44 -13.41 0.53
CA TYR A 44 -4.61 -12.25 0.23
C TYR A 44 -3.21 -12.74 -0.14
N LEU A 45 -2.64 -12.16 -1.18
CA LEU A 45 -1.24 -12.37 -1.53
C LEU A 45 -0.42 -11.17 -1.08
N ILE A 46 0.53 -11.39 -0.21
CA ILE A 46 1.42 -10.36 0.31
C ILE A 46 2.82 -10.63 -0.22
N ARG A 47 3.40 -9.63 -0.89
CA ARG A 47 4.72 -9.75 -1.52
C ARG A 47 5.61 -8.59 -1.10
N SER A 48 6.83 -8.89 -0.65
CA SER A 48 7.82 -7.86 -0.35
C SER A 48 8.66 -7.51 -1.57
N ALA A 49 9.44 -6.43 -1.45
CA ALA A 49 10.28 -5.95 -2.54
C ALA A 49 11.39 -6.94 -2.93
N ASP A 50 11.82 -7.80 -2.00
CA ASP A 50 12.83 -8.82 -2.25
C ASP A 50 12.26 -10.13 -2.83
N GLY A 51 10.96 -10.15 -3.12
CA GLY A 51 10.30 -11.30 -3.72
C GLY A 51 9.74 -12.31 -2.75
N LYS A 52 9.86 -12.09 -1.44
CA LYS A 52 9.24 -12.96 -0.44
C LYS A 52 7.73 -12.81 -0.50
N GLU A 53 7.03 -13.94 -0.46
CA GLU A 53 5.58 -13.98 -0.55
C GLU A 53 4.99 -14.69 0.65
N ALA A 54 3.79 -14.26 1.05
CA ALA A 54 2.98 -14.94 2.04
C ALA A 54 1.52 -14.84 1.63
N THR A 55 0.71 -15.78 2.10
CA THR A 55 -0.72 -15.75 1.86
C THR A 55 -1.47 -15.76 3.18
N LEU A 56 -2.64 -15.14 3.19
CA LEU A 56 -3.53 -15.15 4.32
C LEU A 56 -4.94 -15.45 3.83
N SER A 57 -5.55 -16.50 4.36
CA SER A 57 -6.88 -16.94 3.95
C SER A 57 -7.93 -15.88 4.28
N VAL A 58 -8.88 -15.72 3.37
CA VAL A 58 -10.06 -14.88 3.60
C VAL A 58 -10.93 -15.54 4.66
N THR A 59 -11.30 -14.80 5.70
CA THR A 59 -12.10 -15.32 6.79
C THR A 59 -13.58 -15.02 6.58
N ALA A 60 -14.44 -15.72 7.35
CA ALA A 60 -15.88 -15.48 7.32
C ALA A 60 -16.25 -14.05 7.75
N LEU A 61 -15.39 -13.37 8.53
CA LEU A 61 -15.61 -11.98 8.92
C LEU A 61 -15.65 -11.04 7.72
N GLU A 62 -15.00 -11.39 6.62
CA GLU A 62 -14.99 -10.57 5.42
C GLU A 62 -16.30 -10.60 4.65
N ALA A 63 -17.18 -11.52 4.98
CA ALA A 63 -18.55 -11.46 4.48
C ALA A 63 -19.28 -10.19 4.96
N TYR A 64 -18.87 -9.68 6.13
CA TYR A 64 -19.41 -8.46 6.72
C TYR A 64 -18.55 -7.24 6.48
N ASN A 65 -17.23 -7.42 6.36
CA ASN A 65 -16.27 -6.34 6.19
C ASN A 65 -15.46 -6.59 4.91
N ARG A 66 -16.12 -6.46 3.76
CA ARG A 66 -15.48 -6.69 2.48
C ARG A 66 -14.37 -5.67 2.25
N PRO A 67 -13.17 -6.12 1.83
CA PRO A 67 -12.14 -5.17 1.46
C PRO A 67 -12.57 -4.35 0.25
N GLU A 68 -12.28 -3.07 0.29
CA GLU A 68 -12.52 -2.16 -0.82
C GLU A 68 -11.20 -1.52 -1.23
N MET A 69 -10.92 -1.55 -2.52
CA MET A 69 -9.65 -1.09 -3.09
C MET A 69 -9.81 -0.95 -4.59
N ILE A 70 -8.89 -0.25 -5.24
CA ILE A 70 -8.86 -0.21 -6.70
C ILE A 70 -8.12 -1.45 -7.21
N ALA A 71 -6.84 -1.62 -6.86
CA ALA A 71 -6.04 -2.75 -7.33
C ALA A 71 -5.42 -3.55 -6.20
N GLY A 72 -5.30 -2.98 -5.03
CA GLY A 72 -4.65 -3.56 -3.87
C GLY A 72 -4.02 -2.48 -3.03
N PHE A 73 -3.08 -2.87 -2.16
CA PHE A 73 -2.44 -1.94 -1.24
C PHE A 73 -0.93 -2.07 -1.31
N ILE A 74 -0.24 -0.93 -1.11
CA ILE A 74 1.19 -0.86 -0.83
C ILE A 74 1.31 -0.37 0.61
N VAL A 75 1.92 -1.17 1.47
CA VAL A 75 1.99 -0.87 2.90
C VAL A 75 3.43 -0.98 3.37
N GLY A 76 3.87 -0.06 4.19
CA GLY A 76 5.19 -0.14 4.77
C GLY A 76 5.57 1.10 5.55
N THR A 77 6.83 1.12 5.99
CA THR A 77 7.39 2.22 6.77
C THR A 77 8.56 2.82 5.99
N SER A 78 8.47 4.11 5.69
CA SER A 78 9.56 4.83 5.03
C SER A 78 10.78 4.90 5.95
N ASP A 79 11.96 5.00 5.35
CA ASP A 79 13.19 5.28 6.09
C ASP A 79 13.40 6.79 6.32
N THR A 80 12.48 7.62 5.83
CA THR A 80 12.52 9.07 6.00
C THR A 80 11.45 9.48 7.01
N PRO A 81 11.82 10.07 8.16
CA PRO A 81 10.83 10.47 9.14
C PRO A 81 9.94 11.62 8.66
N ASP A 82 8.77 11.74 9.28
CA ASP A 82 7.86 12.85 9.03
C ASP A 82 8.39 14.15 9.66
N LEU A 83 7.58 15.22 9.58
CA LEU A 83 7.96 16.52 10.13
C LEU A 83 8.18 16.51 11.64
N ASN A 84 7.64 15.52 12.33
CA ASN A 84 7.82 15.36 13.78
C ASN A 84 8.96 14.42 14.14
N GLY A 85 9.72 13.95 13.14
CA GLY A 85 10.80 13.00 13.34
C GLY A 85 10.33 11.57 13.60
N THR A 86 9.08 11.26 13.30
CA THR A 86 8.48 9.95 13.57
C THR A 86 8.41 9.13 12.30
N LEU A 87 8.76 7.83 12.41
CA LEU A 87 8.61 6.85 11.33
C LEU A 87 7.31 6.09 11.54
N LEU A 88 6.28 6.44 10.77
CA LEU A 88 4.97 5.78 10.83
C LEU A 88 4.71 4.97 9.57
N PRO A 89 3.99 3.85 9.69
CA PRO A 89 3.55 3.11 8.52
C PRO A 89 2.62 3.94 7.64
N VAL A 90 2.70 3.74 6.32
CA VAL A 90 1.84 4.40 5.34
C VAL A 90 1.25 3.36 4.40
N ALA A 91 0.14 3.71 3.77
CA ALA A 91 -0.55 2.85 2.82
C ALA A 91 -0.95 3.63 1.58
N TYR A 92 -0.79 2.98 0.42
CA TYR A 92 -1.21 3.52 -0.88
C TYR A 92 -1.98 2.44 -1.63
N ASP A 93 -2.79 2.85 -2.63
CA ASP A 93 -3.36 1.87 -3.55
C ASP A 93 -2.26 1.36 -4.49
N LEU A 94 -2.38 0.10 -4.87
CA LEU A 94 -1.42 -0.58 -5.77
C LEU A 94 -1.62 -0.19 -7.24
N VAL A 95 -2.65 0.60 -7.56
CA VAL A 95 -2.94 1.02 -8.92
C VAL A 95 -2.02 2.15 -9.36
N CYS A 96 -1.67 2.18 -10.66
CA CYS A 96 -1.04 3.36 -11.22
C CYS A 96 -2.09 4.48 -11.32
N PRO A 97 -1.94 5.59 -10.56
CA PRO A 97 -2.96 6.63 -10.52
C PRO A 97 -3.15 7.33 -11.86
N ASN A 98 -2.11 7.42 -12.66
CA ASN A 98 -2.17 8.08 -13.96
C ASN A 98 -2.88 7.23 -15.02
N CYS A 99 -2.60 5.92 -15.07
CA CYS A 99 -3.33 5.02 -15.97
C CYS A 99 -4.79 4.92 -15.56
N TYR A 100 -5.07 4.86 -14.26
CA TYR A 100 -6.44 4.77 -13.77
C TYR A 100 -7.25 6.03 -14.08
N THR A 101 -6.69 7.20 -13.79
CA THR A 101 -7.41 8.48 -13.97
C THR A 101 -7.57 8.87 -15.42
N LYS A 102 -6.53 8.66 -16.25
CA LYS A 102 -6.54 9.12 -17.64
C LYS A 102 -7.21 8.13 -18.60
N GLU A 103 -7.08 6.84 -18.34
CA GLU A 103 -7.47 5.80 -19.28
C GLU A 103 -8.38 4.74 -18.68
N ASP A 104 -8.76 4.89 -17.41
CA ASP A 104 -9.62 3.95 -16.67
C ASP A 104 -9.05 2.52 -16.68
N ILE A 105 -7.73 2.42 -16.53
CA ILE A 105 -7.01 1.14 -16.53
C ILE A 105 -6.46 0.87 -15.13
N GLU A 106 -6.85 -0.25 -14.56
CA GLU A 106 -6.39 -0.69 -13.24
C GLU A 106 -5.07 -1.48 -13.37
N ARG A 107 -3.98 -0.77 -13.66
CA ARG A 107 -2.66 -1.41 -13.77
C ARG A 107 -1.98 -1.46 -12.42
N LYS A 108 -1.64 -2.67 -11.97
CA LYS A 108 -0.89 -2.86 -10.74
C LYS A 108 0.55 -2.43 -10.92
N LEU A 109 1.07 -1.72 -9.92
CA LEU A 109 2.46 -1.34 -9.87
C LEU A 109 3.31 -2.52 -9.42
N VAL A 110 4.59 -2.49 -9.79
CA VAL A 110 5.57 -3.49 -9.35
C VAL A 110 6.74 -2.78 -8.67
N PHE A 111 7.45 -3.48 -7.79
CA PHE A 111 8.66 -2.92 -7.18
C PHE A 111 9.76 -2.76 -8.22
N GLN A 112 10.27 -1.54 -8.34
CA GLN A 112 11.50 -1.26 -9.08
C GLN A 112 12.71 -1.48 -8.17
N ASP A 113 12.60 -1.01 -6.92
CA ASP A 113 13.50 -1.32 -5.82
C ASP A 113 12.69 -1.26 -4.52
N ARG A 114 13.37 -1.30 -3.36
CA ARG A 114 12.67 -1.37 -2.06
C ARG A 114 11.77 -0.17 -1.77
N LEU A 115 12.06 0.97 -2.36
CA LEU A 115 11.38 2.24 -2.04
C LEU A 115 10.83 2.94 -3.27
N THR A 116 10.74 2.23 -4.39
CA THR A 116 10.25 2.78 -5.65
C THR A 116 9.34 1.79 -6.35
N MET A 117 8.16 2.25 -6.75
CA MET A 117 7.21 1.47 -7.54
C MET A 117 7.26 1.91 -8.99
N LEU A 118 7.11 0.95 -9.91
CA LEU A 118 7.12 1.19 -11.35
C LEU A 118 5.79 0.76 -11.95
N CYS A 119 5.23 1.61 -12.83
CA CYS A 119 4.13 1.19 -13.69
C CYS A 119 4.71 0.59 -14.97
N PRO A 120 4.49 -0.72 -15.23
CA PRO A 120 5.03 -1.34 -16.44
C PRO A 120 4.36 -0.86 -17.72
N ARG A 121 3.23 -0.15 -17.62
CA ARG A 121 2.51 0.35 -18.78
C ARG A 121 2.96 1.74 -19.21
N CYS A 122 2.99 2.71 -18.29
CA CYS A 122 3.36 4.09 -18.60
C CYS A 122 4.81 4.43 -18.24
N ASN A 123 5.52 3.52 -17.60
CA ASN A 123 6.92 3.64 -17.21
C ASN A 123 7.20 4.79 -16.21
N ARG A 124 6.18 5.23 -15.47
CA ARG A 124 6.40 6.16 -14.36
C ARG A 124 6.90 5.41 -13.14
N SER A 125 7.83 6.01 -12.44
CA SER A 125 8.31 5.51 -11.14
C SER A 125 7.82 6.43 -10.03
N TYR A 126 7.41 5.84 -8.92
CA TYR A 126 6.83 6.54 -7.78
C TYR A 126 7.66 6.29 -6.54
N SER A 127 7.96 7.37 -5.79
CA SER A 127 8.76 7.26 -4.56
C SER A 127 7.89 6.91 -3.36
N LEU A 128 8.22 5.84 -2.66
CA LEU A 128 7.56 5.50 -1.39
C LEU A 128 8.13 6.32 -0.22
N ARG A 129 9.23 7.08 -0.43
CA ARG A 129 9.81 7.98 0.58
C ARG A 129 9.09 9.30 0.67
N ASN A 130 8.57 9.80 -0.46
CA ASN A 130 8.05 11.15 -0.58
C ASN A 130 6.56 11.18 -0.93
N GLY A 131 5.75 10.39 -0.23
CA GLY A 131 4.32 10.43 -0.41
C GLY A 131 3.81 9.91 -1.74
N GLY A 132 4.63 9.14 -2.45
CA GLY A 132 4.21 8.53 -3.71
C GLY A 132 4.29 9.42 -4.93
N ILE A 133 5.13 10.47 -4.91
CA ILE A 133 5.29 11.35 -6.08
C ILE A 133 6.02 10.64 -7.22
N VAL A 134 5.78 11.11 -8.44
CA VAL A 134 6.50 10.63 -9.62
C VAL A 134 7.95 11.11 -9.55
N VAL A 135 8.91 10.20 -9.64
CA VAL A 135 10.34 10.51 -9.59
C VAL A 135 11.06 10.19 -10.90
N ALA A 136 10.42 9.47 -11.81
CA ALA A 136 10.96 9.19 -13.15
C ALA A 136 9.80 9.00 -14.11
N GLY A 137 10.04 9.33 -15.36
CA GLY A 137 9.02 9.31 -16.40
C GLY A 137 8.28 10.63 -16.52
N GLU A 138 7.15 10.62 -17.22
CA GLU A 138 6.34 11.81 -17.44
C GLU A 138 5.70 12.26 -16.12
N ALA A 139 5.68 13.58 -15.87
CA ALA A 139 5.03 14.13 -14.68
C ALA A 139 3.54 13.76 -14.62
N GLY A 140 3.01 13.64 -13.42
CA GLY A 140 1.61 13.26 -13.24
C GLY A 140 1.21 13.19 -11.79
N LEU A 141 0.10 12.51 -11.53
CA LEU A 141 -0.48 12.35 -10.20
C LEU A 141 0.41 11.47 -9.32
N LYS A 142 0.42 11.77 -8.04
CA LYS A 142 1.06 10.90 -7.03
C LYS A 142 0.15 9.72 -6.69
N LEU A 143 0.71 8.71 -6.02
CA LEU A 143 -0.04 7.53 -5.56
C LEU A 143 -1.24 7.94 -4.70
N PHE A 144 -2.33 7.17 -4.80
CA PHE A 144 -3.49 7.37 -3.92
C PHE A 144 -3.14 6.91 -2.51
N LYS A 145 -3.08 7.84 -1.57
CA LYS A 145 -2.72 7.56 -0.19
C LYS A 145 -3.96 7.29 0.65
N TYR A 146 -3.90 6.25 1.47
CA TYR A 146 -4.95 5.85 2.38
C TYR A 146 -4.53 6.04 3.84
N ARG A 147 -5.49 5.99 4.75
CA ARG A 147 -5.24 6.10 6.18
C ARG A 147 -5.02 4.72 6.78
N ILE A 148 -3.98 4.59 7.59
CA ILE A 148 -3.86 3.45 8.49
C ILE A 148 -4.57 3.89 9.78
N GLN A 149 -5.78 3.36 9.99
CA GLN A 149 -6.60 3.76 11.12
C GLN A 149 -6.06 3.21 12.43
N GLY A 150 -5.51 2.00 12.41
CA GLY A 150 -4.93 1.42 13.59
C GLY A 150 -4.04 0.23 13.28
N TYR A 151 -2.91 0.20 13.97
CA TYR A 151 -2.02 -0.96 14.03
C TYR A 151 -1.18 -0.84 15.29
N SER A 152 -1.01 -1.95 16.01
CA SER A 152 -0.01 -2.07 17.06
C SER A 152 0.43 -3.53 17.13
N ARG A 153 1.63 -3.76 17.68
CA ARG A 153 2.11 -5.13 17.88
C ARG A 153 1.22 -5.90 18.84
N ALA A 154 0.63 -5.20 19.80
CA ALA A 154 -0.25 -5.83 20.80
C ALA A 154 -1.58 -6.27 20.19
N SER A 155 -2.18 -5.45 19.32
CA SER A 155 -3.45 -5.78 18.68
C SER A 155 -3.28 -6.79 17.54
N ASP A 156 -2.14 -6.75 16.85
CA ASP A 156 -1.81 -7.61 15.72
C ASP A 156 -2.86 -7.54 14.59
N VAL A 157 -3.50 -6.39 14.46
CA VAL A 157 -4.52 -6.11 13.44
C VAL A 157 -4.16 -4.85 12.70
N LEU A 158 -4.20 -4.90 11.36
CA LEU A 158 -4.03 -3.74 10.50
C LEU A 158 -5.39 -3.32 9.94
N ILE A 159 -5.73 -2.05 10.11
CA ILE A 159 -6.94 -1.46 9.53
C ILE A 159 -6.55 -0.29 8.65
N ILE A 160 -6.90 -0.38 7.39
CA ILE A 160 -6.71 0.68 6.39
C ILE A 160 -8.09 1.15 5.97
N ASN A 161 -8.30 2.46 5.95
CA ASN A 161 -9.55 3.03 5.44
C ASN A 161 -9.30 4.39 4.82
N ASN A 162 -10.36 4.90 4.21
CA ASN A 162 -10.32 6.23 3.64
C ASN A 162 -11.74 6.81 3.48
#